data_f29fe0b43ba4814c070748fd4f555284
#
_entry.id   f29fe0b43ba4814c070748fd4f555284
#
_cell.length_a   1.000
_cell.length_b   1.000
_cell.length_c   1.000
_cell.angle_alpha   90.00
_cell.angle_beta   90.00
_cell.angle_gamma   90.00
#
_symmetry.space_group_name_H-M   'P 1'
#
loop_
_entity.id
_entity.type
_entity.pdbx_description
1 polymer ?
#
loop_
_entity_poly.entity_id
_entity_poly.type
_entity_poly.pdbx_seq_one_letter_code
_entity_poly.pdbx_strand_id
1 'polypeptide(L)'
;IPDLTTHPVESTLPNGIKLIVQPETISNSVTVVGEVKNNADLEAPQGQEGVNSILSDLFPYGTQSLDRIGFQKALDDIAADESAGTHFSLSVLAPDFDRGVALLADNELHPALPAQAFKIVQQQTARAVAGELQSPDYLTQRALEEGLFPKTDPVLRQATPSTVTSVTPDDVKAYYQKVFRPDLTTIVVIGNVTPDNAKAVIEKYFGGWKATGPAPQTDLPPVANNPPGTTAVPDKSRVQVNVDLGETLDMNRFNPDYYALELGNHVLGGGFYATRLYQDLRENAGLVYYVNSSFSVGRTRGYYTVNYACDPQNVSKARAVIERDLKAMQTEPVGDNELKQAKAMLLRQIPLAEASENGIAGGLISRAIIGLPLDEPIVAAHHYVELTAPQVQAAFAKWFRAKDLVQVTEGPNPQ
;
A
#
# COMPACT_ATOMS: atom_id res chain seq x y z
N ILE A 1 -24.30 -2.93 -12.42
CA ILE A 1 -22.82 -2.86 -12.55
C ILE A 1 -22.53 -1.51 -13.17
N PRO A 2 -21.65 -0.71 -12.56
CA PRO A 2 -21.24 0.57 -13.14
C PRO A 2 -20.39 0.34 -14.39
N ASP A 3 -20.50 1.24 -15.36
CA ASP A 3 -19.55 1.29 -16.47
C ASP A 3 -18.29 2.06 -16.01
N LEU A 4 -17.11 1.55 -16.37
CA LEU A 4 -15.88 2.33 -16.22
C LEU A 4 -15.88 3.44 -17.27
N THR A 5 -15.54 4.64 -16.85
CA THR A 5 -15.34 5.78 -17.75
C THR A 5 -13.94 5.77 -18.36
N THR A 6 -13.04 4.99 -17.81
CA THR A 6 -11.64 4.88 -18.20
C THR A 6 -11.43 3.77 -19.23
N HIS A 7 -10.68 4.08 -20.29
CA HIS A 7 -10.29 3.15 -21.35
C HIS A 7 -8.78 3.25 -21.57
N PRO A 8 -7.96 2.75 -20.64
CA PRO A 8 -6.51 2.88 -20.71
C PRO A 8 -5.94 2.03 -21.86
N VAL A 9 -4.91 2.57 -22.51
CA VAL A 9 -4.11 1.87 -23.51
C VAL A 9 -2.83 1.37 -22.87
N GLU A 10 -2.64 0.05 -22.86
CA GLU A 10 -1.44 -0.57 -22.30
C GLU A 10 -0.42 -0.91 -23.41
N SER A 11 0.85 -0.69 -23.13
CA SER A 11 1.98 -1.10 -23.95
C SER A 11 3.21 -1.40 -23.11
N THR A 12 4.17 -2.12 -23.67
CA THR A 12 5.47 -2.36 -23.03
C THR A 12 6.56 -1.78 -23.92
N LEU A 13 7.44 -0.96 -23.34
CA LEU A 13 8.58 -0.39 -24.04
C LEU A 13 9.67 -1.47 -24.26
N PRO A 14 10.58 -1.28 -25.25
CA PRO A 14 11.64 -2.25 -25.53
C PRO A 14 12.55 -2.59 -24.33
N ASN A 15 12.68 -1.68 -23.36
CA ASN A 15 13.48 -1.86 -22.15
C ASN A 15 12.70 -2.52 -20.99
N GLY A 16 11.41 -2.87 -21.20
CA GLY A 16 10.59 -3.57 -20.24
C GLY A 16 9.64 -2.69 -19.42
N ILE A 17 9.71 -1.36 -19.52
CA ILE A 17 8.75 -0.46 -18.85
C ILE A 17 7.33 -0.79 -19.33
N LYS A 18 6.43 -1.04 -18.40
CA LYS A 18 4.99 -1.12 -18.68
C LYS A 18 4.42 0.30 -18.70
N LEU A 19 3.84 0.71 -19.82
CA LEU A 19 3.22 2.01 -19.99
C LEU A 19 1.71 1.87 -20.15
N ILE A 20 0.97 2.61 -19.33
CA ILE A 20 -0.49 2.70 -19.36
C ILE A 20 -0.86 4.14 -19.61
N VAL A 21 -1.63 4.42 -20.65
CA VAL A 21 -2.05 5.78 -20.99
C VAL A 21 -3.57 5.88 -20.93
N GLN A 22 -4.07 6.81 -20.12
CA GLN A 22 -5.48 7.16 -20.03
C GLN A 22 -5.68 8.59 -20.53
N PRO A 23 -6.13 8.78 -21.79
CA PRO A 23 -6.46 10.09 -22.30
C PRO A 23 -7.65 10.71 -21.57
N GLU A 24 -7.51 11.95 -21.13
CA GLU A 24 -8.55 12.76 -20.50
C GLU A 24 -8.48 14.19 -21.05
N THR A 25 -9.64 14.81 -21.26
CA THR A 25 -9.70 16.18 -21.82
C THR A 25 -10.39 17.17 -20.89
N ILE A 26 -10.66 16.77 -19.64
CA ILE A 26 -11.38 17.58 -18.66
C ILE A 26 -10.53 18.78 -18.23
N SER A 27 -9.21 18.57 -18.12
CA SER A 27 -8.24 19.60 -17.79
C SER A 27 -7.16 19.72 -18.89
N ASN A 28 -6.43 20.83 -18.91
CA ASN A 28 -5.28 21.00 -19.81
C ASN A 28 -3.97 20.59 -19.13
N SER A 29 -4.03 19.55 -18.29
CA SER A 29 -2.90 19.00 -17.57
C SER A 29 -2.60 17.58 -18.03
N VAL A 30 -1.39 17.13 -17.71
CA VAL A 30 -0.95 15.74 -17.82
C VAL A 30 -0.31 15.36 -16.50
N THR A 31 -0.75 14.24 -15.95
CA THR A 31 -0.18 13.63 -14.76
C THR A 31 0.53 12.32 -15.16
N VAL A 32 1.77 12.19 -14.72
CA VAL A 32 2.56 10.95 -14.82
C VAL A 32 2.70 10.38 -13.42
N VAL A 33 2.37 9.12 -13.23
CA VAL A 33 2.66 8.40 -11.99
C VAL A 33 3.40 7.13 -12.36
N GLY A 34 4.51 6.89 -11.69
CA GLY A 34 5.28 5.67 -11.93
C GLY A 34 5.64 4.97 -10.62
N GLU A 35 5.85 3.68 -10.74
CA GLU A 35 6.29 2.87 -9.62
C GLU A 35 7.31 1.84 -10.09
N VAL A 36 8.43 1.78 -9.40
CA VAL A 36 9.41 0.71 -9.49
C VAL A 36 9.02 -0.35 -8.48
N LYS A 37 8.56 -1.51 -8.93
CA LYS A 37 8.21 -2.62 -8.04
C LYS A 37 9.43 -3.01 -7.23
N ASN A 38 9.38 -2.81 -5.93
CA ASN A 38 10.47 -3.06 -4.98
C ASN A 38 9.96 -3.52 -3.63
N ASN A 39 10.88 -4.05 -2.81
CA ASN A 39 10.62 -4.34 -1.41
C ASN A 39 11.92 -4.23 -0.61
N ALA A 40 12.03 -3.19 0.21
CA ALA A 40 13.23 -2.92 0.99
C ALA A 40 13.59 -4.05 1.98
N ASP A 41 12.60 -4.79 2.49
CA ASP A 41 12.81 -5.92 3.41
C ASP A 41 13.54 -7.09 2.74
N LEU A 42 13.43 -7.21 1.41
CA LEU A 42 14.10 -8.22 0.61
C LEU A 42 15.40 -7.73 -0.01
N GLU A 43 15.47 -6.44 -0.34
CA GLU A 43 16.50 -5.86 -1.20
C GLU A 43 17.64 -5.20 -0.44
N ALA A 44 17.36 -4.59 0.72
CA ALA A 44 18.39 -3.96 1.54
C ALA A 44 19.42 -5.01 2.00
N PRO A 45 20.73 -4.76 1.85
CA PRO A 45 21.73 -5.66 2.39
C PRO A 45 21.59 -5.79 3.90
N GLN A 46 21.94 -6.96 4.43
CA GLN A 46 21.88 -7.18 5.87
C GLN A 46 22.85 -6.23 6.61
N GLY A 47 22.34 -5.56 7.64
CA GLY A 47 23.07 -4.55 8.39
C GLY A 47 23.07 -3.16 7.76
N GLN A 48 22.37 -2.97 6.64
CA GLN A 48 22.18 -1.68 5.95
C GLN A 48 20.69 -1.30 5.86
N GLU A 49 19.87 -1.84 6.75
CA GLU A 49 18.46 -1.47 6.85
C GLU A 49 18.34 0.05 7.06
N GLY A 50 17.53 0.71 6.24
CA GLY A 50 17.41 2.16 6.15
C GLY A 50 18.13 2.80 4.94
N VAL A 51 18.87 2.02 4.13
CA VAL A 51 19.49 2.51 2.89
C VAL A 51 18.46 3.05 1.89
N ASN A 52 17.29 2.42 1.83
CA ASN A 52 16.15 2.87 1.02
C ASN A 52 15.65 4.26 1.43
N SER A 53 15.54 4.51 2.74
CA SER A 53 15.09 5.82 3.26
C SER A 53 16.11 6.91 2.96
N ILE A 54 17.42 6.62 3.17
CA ILE A 54 18.48 7.56 2.81
C ILE A 54 18.45 7.88 1.32
N LEU A 55 18.30 6.87 0.46
CA LEU A 55 18.21 7.09 -0.98
C LEU A 55 17.00 7.96 -1.35
N SER A 56 15.83 7.66 -0.80
CA SER A 56 14.60 8.43 -1.04
C SER A 56 14.76 9.90 -0.69
N ASP A 57 15.36 10.20 0.46
CA ASP A 57 15.55 11.56 0.95
C ASP A 57 16.65 12.32 0.19
N LEU A 58 17.41 11.66 -0.69
CA LEU A 58 18.44 12.30 -1.51
C LEU A 58 17.96 12.79 -2.88
N PHE A 59 16.85 12.27 -3.41
CA PHE A 59 16.30 12.72 -4.70
C PHE A 59 16.02 14.24 -4.75
N PRO A 60 15.50 14.90 -3.69
CA PRO A 60 15.23 16.33 -3.71
C PRO A 60 16.48 17.23 -3.79
N TYR A 61 17.69 16.67 -3.80
CA TYR A 61 18.92 17.45 -3.86
C TYR A 61 19.42 17.74 -5.25
N GLY A 62 18.59 17.51 -6.30
CA GLY A 62 18.91 17.82 -7.68
C GLY A 62 19.46 16.63 -8.46
N THR A 63 19.86 16.90 -9.67
CA THR A 63 20.33 15.92 -10.65
C THR A 63 21.81 16.10 -10.97
N GLN A 64 22.37 15.20 -11.77
CA GLN A 64 23.75 15.37 -12.24
C GLN A 64 23.94 16.59 -13.15
N SER A 65 22.84 17.08 -13.76
CA SER A 65 22.87 18.24 -14.69
C SER A 65 22.44 19.54 -14.02
N LEU A 66 21.62 19.50 -12.97
CA LEU A 66 21.07 20.66 -12.28
C LEU A 66 21.20 20.49 -10.77
N ASP A 67 21.74 21.48 -10.10
CA ASP A 67 21.70 21.50 -8.63
C ASP A 67 20.25 21.70 -8.13
N ARG A 68 20.05 21.55 -6.83
CA ARG A 68 18.73 21.62 -6.20
C ARG A 68 17.97 22.91 -6.58
N ILE A 69 18.65 24.06 -6.59
CA ILE A 69 18.03 25.35 -6.90
C ILE A 69 17.70 25.45 -8.38
N GLY A 70 18.64 25.06 -9.25
CA GLY A 70 18.43 25.04 -10.67
C GLY A 70 17.35 24.09 -11.14
N PHE A 71 17.26 22.92 -10.49
CA PHE A 71 16.21 21.94 -10.77
C PHE A 71 14.83 22.48 -10.36
N GLN A 72 14.71 23.02 -9.13
CA GLN A 72 13.45 23.64 -8.67
C GLN A 72 13.02 24.78 -9.59
N LYS A 73 13.97 25.65 -9.97
CA LYS A 73 13.66 26.74 -10.91
C LYS A 73 13.17 26.21 -12.26
N ALA A 74 13.74 25.12 -12.77
CA ALA A 74 13.31 24.52 -14.03
C ALA A 74 11.89 23.96 -13.97
N LEU A 75 11.47 23.41 -12.81
CA LEU A 75 10.08 23.01 -12.54
C LEU A 75 9.15 24.22 -12.44
N ASP A 76 9.54 25.25 -11.68
CA ASP A 76 8.75 26.49 -11.51
C ASP A 76 8.50 27.20 -12.86
N ASP A 77 9.49 27.22 -13.76
CA ASP A 77 9.39 27.84 -15.09
C ASP A 77 8.28 27.23 -15.96
N ILE A 78 7.86 25.98 -15.68
CA ILE A 78 6.77 25.27 -16.39
C ILE A 78 5.59 24.93 -15.47
N ALA A 79 5.57 25.51 -14.26
CA ALA A 79 4.55 25.23 -13.24
C ALA A 79 4.32 23.72 -13.01
N ALA A 80 5.40 22.94 -12.99
CA ALA A 80 5.37 21.51 -12.78
C ALA A 80 5.59 21.18 -11.29
N ASP A 81 4.91 20.15 -10.82
CA ASP A 81 5.16 19.47 -9.54
C ASP A 81 5.73 18.08 -9.83
N GLU A 82 6.87 17.75 -9.22
CA GLU A 82 7.62 16.53 -9.50
C GLU A 82 8.11 15.87 -8.20
N SER A 83 8.13 14.55 -8.21
CA SER A 83 8.76 13.74 -7.18
C SER A 83 9.39 12.52 -7.82
N ALA A 84 10.66 12.25 -7.51
CA ALA A 84 11.37 11.05 -7.94
C ALA A 84 11.54 10.04 -6.78
N GLY A 85 11.78 8.77 -7.12
CA GLY A 85 11.97 7.67 -6.20
C GLY A 85 11.33 6.37 -6.70
N THR A 86 11.22 5.35 -5.87
CA THR A 86 10.54 4.10 -6.25
C THR A 86 9.06 4.31 -6.56
N HIS A 87 8.46 5.32 -5.98
CA HIS A 87 7.21 5.92 -6.42
C HIS A 87 7.51 7.33 -6.89
N PHE A 88 7.22 7.64 -8.15
CA PHE A 88 7.53 8.92 -8.76
C PHE A 88 6.32 9.52 -9.46
N SER A 89 6.27 10.85 -9.55
CA SER A 89 5.15 11.56 -10.14
C SER A 89 5.57 12.86 -10.80
N LEU A 90 4.74 13.29 -11.74
CA LEU A 90 4.83 14.60 -12.40
C LEU A 90 3.42 15.09 -12.68
N SER A 91 3.16 16.34 -12.35
CA SER A 91 1.97 17.06 -12.80
C SER A 91 2.41 18.32 -13.56
N VAL A 92 1.92 18.50 -14.78
CA VAL A 92 2.37 19.59 -15.66
C VAL A 92 1.27 19.97 -16.65
N LEU A 93 1.28 21.18 -17.18
CA LEU A 93 0.40 21.56 -18.27
C LEU A 93 0.74 20.79 -19.57
N ALA A 94 -0.26 20.44 -20.35
CA ALA A 94 -0.09 19.63 -21.55
C ALA A 94 0.94 20.20 -22.57
N PRO A 95 1.04 21.54 -22.80
CA PRO A 95 2.08 22.09 -23.67
C PRO A 95 3.52 21.82 -23.18
N ASP A 96 3.72 21.68 -21.87
CA ASP A 96 5.03 21.49 -21.24
C ASP A 96 5.31 20.01 -20.89
N PHE A 97 4.48 19.08 -21.35
CA PHE A 97 4.58 17.64 -21.05
C PHE A 97 5.95 17.06 -21.41
N ASP A 98 6.48 17.34 -22.62
CA ASP A 98 7.82 16.87 -23.05
C ASP A 98 8.91 17.38 -22.10
N ARG A 99 8.87 18.66 -21.73
CA ARG A 99 9.83 19.27 -20.81
C ARG A 99 9.71 18.73 -19.39
N GLY A 100 8.48 18.53 -18.91
CA GLY A 100 8.24 17.94 -17.57
C GLY A 100 8.79 16.53 -17.48
N VAL A 101 8.50 15.68 -18.47
CA VAL A 101 9.03 14.31 -18.50
C VAL A 101 10.56 14.28 -18.60
N ALA A 102 11.17 15.24 -19.33
CA ALA A 102 12.61 15.38 -19.37
C ALA A 102 13.22 15.63 -17.97
N LEU A 103 12.61 16.50 -17.18
CA LEU A 103 13.05 16.82 -15.81
C LEU A 103 12.84 15.61 -14.88
N LEU A 104 11.66 14.99 -14.94
CA LEU A 104 11.40 13.78 -14.15
C LEU A 104 12.41 12.67 -14.45
N ALA A 105 12.66 12.40 -15.74
CA ALA A 105 13.62 11.38 -16.14
C ALA A 105 15.07 11.74 -15.72
N ASP A 106 15.45 13.01 -15.77
CA ASP A 106 16.77 13.44 -15.29
C ASP A 106 16.93 13.18 -13.79
N ASN A 107 15.90 13.48 -12.98
CA ASN A 107 15.94 13.19 -11.53
C ASN A 107 15.88 11.69 -11.24
N GLU A 108 15.00 10.96 -11.90
CA GLU A 108 14.81 9.52 -11.67
C GLU A 108 16.03 8.69 -12.10
N LEU A 109 16.64 9.03 -13.25
CA LEU A 109 17.72 8.24 -13.84
C LEU A 109 19.12 8.77 -13.51
N HIS A 110 19.25 10.04 -13.16
CA HIS A 110 20.53 10.72 -12.93
C HIS A 110 20.51 11.59 -11.68
N PRO A 111 20.04 11.06 -10.50
CA PRO A 111 20.04 11.84 -9.27
C PRO A 111 21.48 12.23 -8.88
N ALA A 112 21.65 13.41 -8.30
CA ALA A 112 22.97 13.92 -7.91
C ALA A 112 23.59 13.12 -6.74
N LEU A 113 22.77 12.68 -5.78
CA LEU A 113 23.19 11.98 -4.56
C LEU A 113 24.43 12.61 -3.89
N PRO A 114 24.43 13.94 -3.57
CA PRO A 114 25.63 14.64 -3.18
C PRO A 114 26.13 14.21 -1.81
N ALA A 115 27.45 13.99 -1.67
CA ALA A 115 28.07 13.49 -0.44
C ALA A 115 27.83 14.37 0.79
N GLN A 116 27.68 15.69 0.60
CA GLN A 116 27.39 16.61 1.71
C GLN A 116 25.96 16.45 2.20
N ALA A 117 24.98 16.29 1.30
CA ALA A 117 23.59 16.01 1.65
C ALA A 117 23.46 14.64 2.31
N PHE A 118 24.18 13.63 1.82
CA PHE A 118 24.20 12.30 2.40
C PHE A 118 24.48 12.31 3.91
N LYS A 119 25.48 13.06 4.37
CA LYS A 119 25.80 13.13 5.81
C LYS A 119 24.64 13.70 6.64
N ILE A 120 23.97 14.71 6.09
CA ILE A 120 22.81 15.35 6.75
C ILE A 120 21.65 14.39 6.79
N VAL A 121 21.28 13.80 5.66
CA VAL A 121 20.19 12.83 5.53
C VAL A 121 20.43 11.61 6.41
N GLN A 122 21.61 11.01 6.37
CA GLN A 122 21.95 9.87 7.22
C GLN A 122 21.73 10.15 8.71
N GLN A 123 22.17 11.31 9.19
CA GLN A 123 21.97 11.70 10.60
C GLN A 123 20.50 11.94 10.93
N GLN A 124 19.75 12.55 10.02
CA GLN A 124 18.31 12.77 10.20
C GLN A 124 17.56 11.45 10.23
N THR A 125 17.83 10.55 9.29
CA THR A 125 17.24 9.21 9.25
C THR A 125 17.57 8.40 10.51
N ALA A 126 18.83 8.43 10.97
CA ALA A 126 19.21 7.71 12.20
C ALA A 126 18.46 8.24 13.42
N ARG A 127 18.24 9.56 13.53
CA ARG A 127 17.45 10.17 14.62
C ARG A 127 15.96 9.84 14.51
N ALA A 128 15.41 9.87 13.31
CA ALA A 128 14.02 9.50 13.05
C ALA A 128 13.76 8.05 13.46
N VAL A 129 14.62 7.12 13.01
CA VAL A 129 14.56 5.71 13.40
C VAL A 129 14.67 5.53 14.91
N ALA A 130 15.59 6.24 15.59
CA ALA A 130 15.73 6.16 17.04
C ALA A 130 14.46 6.59 17.78
N GLY A 131 13.75 7.61 17.27
CA GLY A 131 12.47 8.05 17.81
C GLY A 131 11.33 7.06 17.53
N GLU A 132 11.26 6.56 16.30
CA GLU A 132 10.26 5.59 15.87
C GLU A 132 10.30 4.31 16.71
N LEU A 133 11.49 3.75 16.94
CA LEU A 133 11.68 2.53 17.72
C LEU A 133 11.20 2.63 19.18
N GLN A 134 10.94 3.83 19.66
CA GLN A 134 10.40 4.08 21.01
C GLN A 134 8.92 4.50 20.99
N SER A 135 8.37 4.68 19.80
CA SER A 135 6.96 5.08 19.64
C SER A 135 6.04 3.91 20.01
N PRO A 136 5.03 4.13 20.89
CA PRO A 136 4.04 3.10 21.18
C PRO A 136 3.32 2.58 19.93
N ASP A 137 2.99 3.45 18.98
CA ASP A 137 2.34 3.06 17.72
C ASP A 137 3.23 2.07 16.92
N TYR A 138 4.54 2.36 16.81
CA TYR A 138 5.49 1.45 16.18
C TYR A 138 5.60 0.12 16.92
N LEU A 139 5.72 0.17 18.24
CA LEU A 139 5.83 -1.03 19.08
C LEU A 139 4.57 -1.90 18.98
N THR A 140 3.40 -1.28 18.83
CA THR A 140 2.11 -1.96 18.64
C THR A 140 2.06 -2.66 17.28
N GLN A 141 2.40 -1.96 16.21
CA GLN A 141 2.49 -2.56 14.88
C GLN A 141 3.49 -3.70 14.85
N ARG A 142 4.67 -3.48 15.43
CA ARG A 142 5.73 -4.48 15.50
C ARG A 142 5.31 -5.74 16.28
N ALA A 143 4.64 -5.56 17.41
CA ALA A 143 4.11 -6.68 18.20
C ALA A 143 3.07 -7.50 17.42
N LEU A 144 2.22 -6.83 16.63
CA LEU A 144 1.26 -7.51 15.77
C LEU A 144 1.99 -8.33 14.67
N GLU A 145 2.95 -7.73 13.99
CA GLU A 145 3.75 -8.41 12.96
C GLU A 145 4.51 -9.62 13.54
N GLU A 146 5.13 -9.49 14.69
CA GLU A 146 5.82 -10.58 15.38
C GLU A 146 4.89 -11.72 15.82
N GLY A 147 3.61 -11.42 16.08
CA GLY A 147 2.59 -12.41 16.35
C GLY A 147 2.06 -13.11 15.10
N LEU A 148 2.00 -12.39 13.98
CA LEU A 148 1.46 -12.88 12.72
C LEU A 148 2.48 -13.66 11.88
N PHE A 149 3.75 -13.21 11.86
CA PHE A 149 4.74 -13.72 10.93
C PHE A 149 5.83 -14.56 11.63
N PRO A 150 6.40 -15.55 10.91
CA PRO A 150 7.55 -16.30 11.44
C PRO A 150 8.73 -15.36 11.79
N LYS A 151 9.49 -15.68 12.81
CA LYS A 151 10.65 -14.88 13.26
C LYS A 151 11.70 -14.59 12.17
N THR A 152 11.71 -15.40 11.11
CA THR A 152 12.62 -15.25 9.96
C THR A 152 11.98 -14.53 8.78
N ASP A 153 10.74 -14.05 8.93
CA ASP A 153 10.05 -13.35 7.86
C ASP A 153 10.76 -12.02 7.53
N PRO A 154 10.99 -11.73 6.25
CA PRO A 154 11.65 -10.48 5.85
C PRO A 154 10.95 -9.21 6.35
N VAL A 155 9.63 -9.20 6.50
CA VAL A 155 8.89 -8.04 7.04
C VAL A 155 9.34 -7.65 8.45
N LEU A 156 9.93 -8.59 9.20
CA LEU A 156 10.47 -8.35 10.53
C LEU A 156 11.88 -7.75 10.53
N ARG A 157 12.48 -7.50 9.36
CA ARG A 157 13.74 -6.74 9.29
C ARG A 157 13.50 -5.29 9.71
N GLN A 158 14.44 -4.77 10.46
CA GLN A 158 14.27 -3.48 11.14
C GLN A 158 15.49 -2.61 10.97
N ALA A 159 15.28 -1.38 10.50
CA ALA A 159 16.31 -0.35 10.59
C ALA A 159 16.58 0.02 12.06
N THR A 160 17.83 0.27 12.36
CA THR A 160 18.28 0.78 13.65
C THR A 160 19.20 1.98 13.43
N PRO A 161 19.44 2.85 14.42
CA PRO A 161 20.43 3.90 14.27
C PRO A 161 21.82 3.36 13.83
N SER A 162 22.18 2.17 14.26
CA SER A 162 23.45 1.52 13.89
C SER A 162 23.46 1.07 12.43
N THR A 163 22.41 0.42 11.93
CA THR A 163 22.33 0.00 10.52
C THR A 163 22.29 1.20 9.58
N VAL A 164 21.56 2.27 9.93
CA VAL A 164 21.51 3.52 9.18
C VAL A 164 22.89 4.21 9.13
N THR A 165 23.59 4.32 10.27
CA THR A 165 24.91 4.97 10.31
C THR A 165 26.02 4.15 9.68
N SER A 166 25.84 2.86 9.45
CA SER A 166 26.78 2.00 8.73
C SER A 166 26.73 2.18 7.22
N VAL A 167 25.63 2.71 6.68
CA VAL A 167 25.46 2.94 5.24
C VAL A 167 26.47 3.98 4.74
N THR A 168 27.11 3.69 3.61
CA THR A 168 28.05 4.59 2.92
C THR A 168 27.39 5.17 1.65
N PRO A 169 27.94 6.26 1.07
CA PRO A 169 27.47 6.76 -0.23
C PRO A 169 27.53 5.73 -1.35
N ASP A 170 28.50 4.82 -1.31
CA ASP A 170 28.62 3.76 -2.32
C ASP A 170 27.56 2.67 -2.12
N ASP A 171 27.14 2.39 -0.89
CA ASP A 171 26.01 1.49 -0.60
C ASP A 171 24.71 2.06 -1.16
N VAL A 172 24.47 3.36 -1.01
CA VAL A 172 23.30 4.05 -1.59
C VAL A 172 23.28 3.92 -3.11
N LYS A 173 24.42 4.14 -3.77
CA LYS A 173 24.56 3.98 -5.22
C LYS A 173 24.33 2.54 -5.66
N ALA A 174 24.90 1.59 -4.94
CA ALA A 174 24.71 0.15 -5.22
C ALA A 174 23.25 -0.27 -5.06
N TYR A 175 22.57 0.21 -4.00
CA TYR A 175 21.15 -0.04 -3.78
C TYR A 175 20.30 0.57 -4.89
N TYR A 176 20.55 1.84 -5.28
CA TYR A 176 19.89 2.48 -6.39
C TYR A 176 20.03 1.67 -7.69
N GLN A 177 21.26 1.25 -8.06
CA GLN A 177 21.52 0.47 -9.27
C GLN A 177 20.82 -0.90 -9.26
N LYS A 178 20.62 -1.49 -8.09
CA LYS A 178 19.94 -2.78 -7.92
C LYS A 178 18.43 -2.67 -8.07
N VAL A 179 17.84 -1.62 -7.49
CA VAL A 179 16.38 -1.48 -7.34
C VAL A 179 15.75 -0.71 -8.49
N PHE A 180 16.40 0.37 -8.97
CA PHE A 180 15.88 1.21 -10.04
C PHE A 180 16.10 0.55 -11.40
N ARG A 181 15.03 -0.05 -11.93
CA ARG A 181 15.07 -0.92 -13.11
C ARG A 181 13.87 -0.69 -14.02
N PRO A 182 14.07 -0.57 -15.33
CA PRO A 182 12.95 -0.40 -16.28
C PRO A 182 12.05 -1.63 -16.34
N ASP A 183 12.59 -2.84 -16.21
CA ASP A 183 11.85 -4.12 -16.25
C ASP A 183 10.97 -4.39 -15.01
N LEU A 184 11.10 -3.56 -13.96
CA LEU A 184 10.24 -3.55 -12.77
C LEU A 184 9.37 -2.29 -12.68
N THR A 185 9.42 -1.42 -13.70
CA THR A 185 8.75 -0.12 -13.67
C THR A 185 7.44 -0.14 -14.45
N THR A 186 6.40 0.39 -13.82
CA THR A 186 5.12 0.71 -14.44
C THR A 186 4.93 2.21 -14.43
N ILE A 187 4.57 2.81 -15.57
CA ILE A 187 4.27 4.24 -15.71
C ILE A 187 2.84 4.39 -16.20
N VAL A 188 2.06 5.20 -15.52
CA VAL A 188 0.73 5.65 -15.95
C VAL A 188 0.80 7.10 -16.36
N VAL A 189 0.29 7.43 -17.54
CA VAL A 189 0.13 8.80 -18.04
C VAL A 189 -1.36 9.06 -18.21
N ILE A 190 -1.88 10.07 -17.52
CA ILE A 190 -3.29 10.45 -17.58
C ILE A 190 -3.41 11.95 -17.86
N GLY A 191 -4.35 12.34 -18.71
CA GLY A 191 -4.63 13.75 -19.00
C GLY A 191 -4.75 14.07 -20.48
N ASN A 192 -4.56 15.35 -20.83
CA ASN A 192 -4.71 15.85 -22.19
C ASN A 192 -3.52 15.48 -23.08
N VAL A 193 -3.41 14.20 -23.38
CA VAL A 193 -2.33 13.62 -24.20
C VAL A 193 -2.86 12.40 -24.97
N THR A 194 -2.41 12.22 -26.20
CA THR A 194 -2.73 11.00 -26.97
C THR A 194 -1.80 9.84 -26.54
N PRO A 195 -2.25 8.58 -26.64
CA PRO A 195 -1.42 7.41 -26.34
C PRO A 195 -0.10 7.39 -27.13
N ASP A 196 -0.13 7.75 -28.41
CA ASP A 196 1.06 7.78 -29.26
C ASP A 196 2.05 8.86 -28.80
N ASN A 197 1.57 10.06 -28.46
CA ASN A 197 2.42 11.14 -27.96
C ASN A 197 3.00 10.78 -26.58
N ALA A 198 2.18 10.27 -25.66
CA ALA A 198 2.65 9.83 -24.36
C ALA A 198 3.76 8.77 -24.49
N LYS A 199 3.53 7.75 -25.34
CA LYS A 199 4.52 6.70 -25.60
C LYS A 199 5.80 7.28 -26.18
N ALA A 200 5.71 8.15 -27.18
CA ALA A 200 6.88 8.77 -27.82
C ALA A 200 7.71 9.58 -26.82
N VAL A 201 7.07 10.37 -25.95
CA VAL A 201 7.74 11.18 -24.95
C VAL A 201 8.39 10.32 -23.86
N ILE A 202 7.67 9.32 -23.33
CA ILE A 202 8.24 8.41 -22.32
C ILE A 202 9.40 7.61 -22.92
N GLU A 203 9.26 7.08 -24.12
CA GLU A 203 10.34 6.33 -24.79
C GLU A 203 11.58 7.21 -25.07
N LYS A 204 11.38 8.47 -25.43
CA LYS A 204 12.46 9.44 -25.65
C LYS A 204 13.36 9.61 -24.43
N TYR A 205 12.78 9.70 -23.23
CA TYR A 205 13.54 10.02 -22.01
C TYR A 205 13.85 8.81 -21.13
N PHE A 206 12.97 7.80 -21.10
CA PHE A 206 13.15 6.58 -20.30
C PHE A 206 13.63 5.38 -21.14
N GLY A 207 13.50 5.41 -22.45
CA GLY A 207 13.80 4.26 -23.33
C GLY A 207 15.26 3.82 -23.32
N GLY A 208 16.18 4.73 -23.02
CA GLY A 208 17.61 4.43 -22.86
C GLY A 208 17.99 3.79 -21.52
N TRP A 209 17.08 3.75 -20.59
CA TRP A 209 17.30 3.16 -19.26
C TRP A 209 17.51 1.65 -19.34
N LYS A 210 18.55 1.15 -18.69
CA LYS A 210 18.92 -0.28 -18.72
C LYS A 210 19.02 -0.84 -17.32
N ALA A 211 18.49 -2.04 -17.17
CA ALA A 211 18.67 -2.81 -15.95
C ALA A 211 20.12 -3.31 -15.83
N THR A 212 20.64 -3.33 -14.61
CA THR A 212 21.97 -3.85 -14.28
C THR A 212 21.83 -5.13 -13.46
N GLY A 213 22.45 -6.21 -13.89
CA GLY A 213 22.42 -7.49 -13.20
C GLY A 213 21.03 -8.17 -13.17
N PRO A 214 20.87 -9.27 -12.40
CA PRO A 214 19.60 -9.97 -12.25
C PRO A 214 18.58 -9.14 -11.47
N ALA A 215 17.29 -9.31 -11.79
CA ALA A 215 16.22 -8.65 -11.05
C ALA A 215 16.19 -9.15 -9.59
N PRO A 216 16.05 -8.23 -8.61
CA PRO A 216 15.87 -8.63 -7.23
C PRO A 216 14.50 -9.30 -7.04
N GLN A 217 14.39 -10.08 -5.97
CA GLN A 217 13.10 -10.57 -5.51
C GLN A 217 12.35 -9.42 -4.84
N THR A 218 11.10 -9.19 -5.24
CA THR A 218 10.26 -8.08 -4.77
C THR A 218 9.00 -8.56 -4.04
N ASP A 219 8.61 -9.81 -4.23
CA ASP A 219 7.43 -10.39 -3.57
C ASP A 219 7.86 -11.12 -2.29
N LEU A 220 7.26 -10.73 -1.17
CA LEU A 220 7.43 -11.44 0.10
C LEU A 220 6.95 -12.90 -0.03
N PRO A 221 7.56 -13.86 0.69
CA PRO A 221 7.16 -15.25 0.63
C PRO A 221 5.74 -15.43 1.19
N PRO A 222 4.99 -16.46 0.75
CA PRO A 222 3.74 -16.85 1.40
C PRO A 222 3.92 -17.11 2.88
N VAL A 223 2.87 -16.90 3.66
CA VAL A 223 2.88 -17.14 5.11
C VAL A 223 1.83 -18.19 5.48
N ALA A 224 2.21 -19.09 6.36
CA ALA A 224 1.30 -20.05 6.96
C ALA A 224 0.40 -19.37 8.01
N ASN A 225 -0.61 -20.08 8.47
CA ASN A 225 -1.49 -19.62 9.54
C ASN A 225 -0.70 -19.39 10.84
N ASN A 226 -0.91 -18.25 11.48
CA ASN A 226 -0.31 -17.88 12.74
C ASN A 226 -0.93 -18.69 13.92
N PRO A 227 -0.19 -18.92 15.02
CA PRO A 227 -0.77 -19.31 16.30
C PRO A 227 -1.44 -18.11 16.99
N PRO A 228 -2.34 -18.35 17.97
CA PRO A 228 -2.85 -17.27 18.82
C PRO A 228 -1.74 -16.65 19.66
N GLY A 229 -1.89 -15.38 20.00
CA GLY A 229 -0.94 -14.66 20.84
C GLY A 229 -1.57 -13.41 21.47
N THR A 230 -0.97 -12.92 22.56
CA THR A 230 -1.38 -11.67 23.20
C THR A 230 -0.15 -10.90 23.62
N THR A 231 -0.09 -9.61 23.28
CA THR A 231 1.01 -8.70 23.63
C THR A 231 0.43 -7.40 24.16
N ALA A 232 1.02 -6.85 25.21
CA ALA A 232 0.67 -5.58 25.80
C ALA A 232 1.76 -4.55 25.54
N VAL A 233 1.38 -3.39 25.04
CA VAL A 233 2.26 -2.24 24.78
C VAL A 233 1.84 -1.09 25.69
N PRO A 234 2.61 -0.78 26.75
CA PRO A 234 2.28 0.30 27.67
C PRO A 234 2.39 1.68 27.00
N ASP A 235 1.31 2.45 27.03
CA ASP A 235 1.31 3.86 26.67
C ASP A 235 0.53 4.68 27.70
N LYS A 236 1.27 5.36 28.58
CA LYS A 236 0.69 6.19 29.64
C LYS A 236 0.14 7.53 29.14
N SER A 237 0.40 7.90 27.89
CA SER A 237 -0.12 9.13 27.30
C SER A 237 -1.59 9.01 26.90
N ARG A 238 -2.10 7.78 26.76
CA ARG A 238 -3.48 7.48 26.40
C ARG A 238 -4.39 7.35 27.62
N VAL A 239 -5.65 7.64 27.44
CA VAL A 239 -6.73 7.35 28.41
C VAL A 239 -7.43 6.06 28.04
N GLN A 240 -7.60 5.80 26.77
CA GLN A 240 -8.21 4.62 26.18
C GLN A 240 -7.15 3.61 25.76
N VAL A 241 -7.56 2.38 25.51
CA VAL A 241 -6.71 1.39 24.87
C VAL A 241 -7.11 1.21 23.42
N ASN A 242 -6.11 1.10 22.54
CA ASN A 242 -6.25 0.60 21.19
C ASN A 242 -5.98 -0.90 21.21
N VAL A 243 -6.79 -1.65 20.48
CA VAL A 243 -6.63 -3.10 20.37
C VAL A 243 -6.59 -3.47 18.90
N ASP A 244 -5.52 -4.16 18.52
CA ASP A 244 -5.35 -4.75 17.20
C ASP A 244 -5.47 -6.27 17.32
N LEU A 245 -6.44 -6.81 16.60
CA LEU A 245 -6.58 -8.26 16.41
C LEU A 245 -6.14 -8.59 15.00
N GLY A 246 -5.45 -9.72 14.82
CA GLY A 246 -5.02 -10.12 13.49
C GLY A 246 -4.86 -11.62 13.31
N GLU A 247 -5.03 -12.08 12.10
CA GLU A 247 -4.66 -13.43 11.66
C GLU A 247 -4.14 -13.43 10.23
N THR A 248 -3.17 -14.30 9.95
CA THR A 248 -2.72 -14.57 8.59
C THR A 248 -3.71 -15.49 7.89
N LEU A 249 -3.86 -15.29 6.59
CA LEU A 249 -4.64 -16.14 5.73
C LEU A 249 -3.68 -16.79 4.72
N ASP A 250 -3.68 -18.13 4.65
CA ASP A 250 -2.86 -18.86 3.67
C ASP A 250 -3.46 -18.75 2.27
N MET A 251 -3.56 -17.51 1.80
CA MET A 251 -4.15 -17.17 0.51
C MET A 251 -3.46 -15.97 -0.12
N ASN A 252 -3.69 -15.80 -1.41
CA ASN A 252 -3.25 -14.66 -2.19
C ASN A 252 -4.40 -14.03 -2.98
N ARG A 253 -4.16 -12.89 -3.64
CA ARG A 253 -5.17 -12.12 -4.35
C ARG A 253 -5.86 -12.86 -5.51
N PHE A 254 -5.24 -13.91 -6.02
CA PHE A 254 -5.78 -14.72 -7.14
C PHE A 254 -6.66 -15.88 -6.65
N ASN A 255 -6.87 -16.01 -5.34
CA ASN A 255 -7.74 -17.03 -4.78
C ASN A 255 -9.21 -16.73 -5.15
N PRO A 256 -9.97 -17.72 -5.67
CA PRO A 256 -11.36 -17.50 -6.07
C PRO A 256 -12.30 -17.08 -4.93
N ASP A 257 -11.95 -17.41 -3.67
CA ASP A 257 -12.75 -17.01 -2.50
C ASP A 257 -12.55 -15.54 -2.10
N TYR A 258 -11.59 -14.84 -2.73
CA TYR A 258 -11.27 -13.44 -2.40
C TYR A 258 -12.51 -12.53 -2.39
N TYR A 259 -13.32 -12.57 -3.44
CA TYR A 259 -14.47 -11.68 -3.55
C TYR A 259 -15.57 -11.99 -2.53
N ALA A 260 -15.73 -13.26 -2.15
CA ALA A 260 -16.67 -13.65 -1.10
C ALA A 260 -16.22 -13.16 0.27
N LEU A 261 -14.92 -13.21 0.55
CA LEU A 261 -14.32 -12.71 1.78
C LEU A 261 -14.36 -11.18 1.86
N GLU A 262 -14.07 -10.50 0.75
CA GLU A 262 -14.15 -9.03 0.67
C GLU A 262 -15.59 -8.55 0.88
N LEU A 263 -16.56 -9.17 0.21
CA LEU A 263 -17.98 -8.87 0.41
C LEU A 263 -18.42 -9.15 1.84
N GLY A 264 -18.00 -10.28 2.42
CA GLY A 264 -18.32 -10.63 3.81
C GLY A 264 -17.66 -9.69 4.82
N ASN A 265 -16.44 -9.22 4.54
CA ASN A 265 -15.81 -8.20 5.39
C ASN A 265 -16.61 -6.90 5.41
N HIS A 266 -17.20 -6.49 4.29
CA HIS A 266 -18.08 -5.33 4.23
C HIS A 266 -19.40 -5.50 5.01
N VAL A 267 -19.85 -6.73 5.21
CA VAL A 267 -20.94 -7.04 6.16
C VAL A 267 -20.46 -6.95 7.59
N LEU A 268 -19.28 -7.53 7.89
CA LEU A 268 -18.78 -7.70 9.25
C LEU A 268 -18.29 -6.38 9.87
N GLY A 269 -17.34 -5.70 9.26
CA GLY A 269 -16.69 -4.52 9.85
C GLY A 269 -15.97 -3.60 8.88
N GLY A 270 -15.82 -3.97 7.59
CA GLY A 270 -15.12 -3.18 6.57
C GLY A 270 -15.97 -2.09 5.90
N GLY A 271 -17.26 -2.06 6.14
CA GLY A 271 -18.17 -0.99 5.72
C GLY A 271 -18.48 -0.07 6.89
N PHE A 272 -18.69 1.22 6.66
CA PHE A 272 -18.77 2.25 7.70
C PHE A 272 -19.80 1.92 8.81
N TYR A 273 -20.85 2.69 9.03
CA TYR A 273 -21.79 2.52 10.15
C TYR A 273 -22.78 1.34 10.03
N ALA A 274 -22.87 0.67 8.90
CA ALA A 274 -23.87 -0.36 8.64
C ALA A 274 -23.36 -1.80 8.85
N THR A 275 -22.24 -1.96 9.56
CA THR A 275 -21.60 -3.27 9.79
C THR A 275 -22.05 -3.90 11.11
N ARG A 276 -21.96 -5.25 11.20
CA ARG A 276 -22.30 -5.98 12.43
C ARG A 276 -21.45 -5.52 13.61
N LEU A 277 -20.14 -5.43 13.44
CA LEU A 277 -19.23 -5.01 14.51
C LEU A 277 -19.57 -3.60 15.03
N TYR A 278 -19.87 -2.66 14.11
CA TYR A 278 -20.25 -1.32 14.55
C TYR A 278 -21.57 -1.33 15.31
N GLN A 279 -22.59 -2.00 14.79
CA GLN A 279 -23.91 -2.08 15.43
C GLN A 279 -23.81 -2.75 16.80
N ASP A 280 -23.13 -3.88 16.90
CA ASP A 280 -23.09 -4.67 18.13
C ASP A 280 -22.17 -4.07 19.19
N LEU A 281 -21.01 -3.58 18.81
CA LEU A 281 -20.02 -3.04 19.76
C LEU A 281 -20.28 -1.57 20.12
N ARG A 282 -20.67 -0.74 19.13
CA ARG A 282 -20.81 0.70 19.34
C ARG A 282 -22.24 1.07 19.72
N GLU A 283 -23.23 0.68 18.89
CA GLU A 283 -24.62 1.14 19.05
C GLU A 283 -25.35 0.36 20.15
N ASN A 284 -25.27 -0.99 20.13
CA ASN A 284 -26.04 -1.83 21.05
C ASN A 284 -25.37 -1.96 22.41
N ALA A 285 -24.06 -2.19 22.47
CA ALA A 285 -23.35 -2.49 23.71
C ALA A 285 -22.57 -1.28 24.28
N GLY A 286 -22.27 -0.25 23.51
CA GLY A 286 -21.52 0.93 23.95
C GLY A 286 -20.11 0.58 24.46
N LEU A 287 -19.49 -0.49 23.94
CA LEU A 287 -18.21 -1.01 24.43
C LEU A 287 -17.01 -0.30 23.79
N VAL A 288 -17.17 0.23 22.58
CA VAL A 288 -16.06 0.80 21.81
C VAL A 288 -16.37 2.21 21.31
N TYR A 289 -15.34 2.98 21.03
CA TYR A 289 -15.43 4.30 20.40
C TYR A 289 -15.43 4.22 18.89
N TYR A 290 -14.62 3.30 18.36
CA TYR A 290 -14.63 2.89 16.96
C TYR A 290 -14.30 1.42 16.84
N VAL A 291 -14.67 0.82 15.73
CA VAL A 291 -14.28 -0.51 15.32
C VAL A 291 -14.25 -0.57 13.80
N ASN A 292 -13.24 -1.23 13.27
CA ASN A 292 -13.08 -1.46 11.84
C ASN A 292 -12.44 -2.82 11.62
N SER A 293 -12.76 -3.46 10.51
CA SER A 293 -12.04 -4.66 10.05
C SER A 293 -11.49 -4.47 8.65
N SER A 294 -10.33 -5.04 8.40
CA SER A 294 -9.62 -4.94 7.14
C SER A 294 -9.21 -6.31 6.63
N PHE A 295 -9.49 -6.55 5.36
CA PHE A 295 -9.08 -7.74 4.64
C PHE A 295 -8.02 -7.34 3.62
N SER A 296 -6.76 -7.66 3.91
CA SER A 296 -5.62 -7.27 3.10
C SER A 296 -4.98 -8.50 2.47
N VAL A 297 -5.08 -8.60 1.14
CA VAL A 297 -4.55 -9.73 0.38
C VAL A 297 -3.76 -9.23 -0.81
N GLY A 298 -2.46 -9.45 -0.73
CA GLY A 298 -1.51 -9.11 -1.77
C GLY A 298 -1.25 -10.26 -2.75
N ARG A 299 -0.22 -10.10 -3.56
CA ARG A 299 0.16 -11.06 -4.61
C ARG A 299 0.51 -12.45 -4.06
N THR A 300 1.07 -12.53 -2.86
CA THR A 300 1.65 -13.77 -2.30
C THR A 300 1.10 -14.16 -0.95
N ARG A 301 0.53 -13.23 -0.19
CA ARG A 301 0.07 -13.44 1.20
C ARG A 301 -1.14 -12.59 1.52
N GLY A 302 -1.88 -12.98 2.53
CA GLY A 302 -3.02 -12.26 3.05
C GLY A 302 -3.09 -12.28 4.57
N TYR A 303 -3.73 -11.27 5.13
CA TYR A 303 -4.06 -11.20 6.56
C TYR A 303 -5.34 -10.41 6.77
N TYR A 304 -5.96 -10.66 7.89
CA TYR A 304 -7.16 -9.98 8.34
C TYR A 304 -6.91 -9.31 9.67
N THR A 305 -7.41 -8.11 9.85
CA THR A 305 -7.29 -7.36 11.11
C THR A 305 -8.63 -6.81 11.55
N VAL A 306 -8.82 -6.69 12.86
CA VAL A 306 -9.87 -5.89 13.48
C VAL A 306 -9.21 -4.93 14.46
N ASN A 307 -9.49 -3.64 14.27
CA ASN A 307 -8.96 -2.57 15.12
C ASN A 307 -10.11 -1.91 15.87
N TYR A 308 -9.95 -1.68 17.17
CA TYR A 308 -10.94 -0.96 17.97
C TYR A 308 -10.31 -0.19 19.11
N ALA A 309 -11.02 0.84 19.61
CA ALA A 309 -10.63 1.58 20.79
C ALA A 309 -11.73 1.53 21.84
N CYS A 310 -11.36 1.29 23.08
CA CYS A 310 -12.29 1.16 24.18
C CYS A 310 -11.68 1.58 25.53
N ASP A 311 -12.48 1.63 26.57
CA ASP A 311 -11.98 1.72 27.94
C ASP A 311 -11.29 0.39 28.33
N PRO A 312 -10.25 0.40 29.19
CA PRO A 312 -9.49 -0.81 29.55
C PRO A 312 -10.36 -1.98 30.02
N GLN A 313 -11.42 -1.71 30.81
CA GLN A 313 -12.32 -2.75 31.32
C GLN A 313 -13.23 -3.40 30.25
N ASN A 314 -13.26 -2.85 29.04
CA ASN A 314 -14.13 -3.33 27.95
C ASN A 314 -13.37 -4.22 26.95
N VAL A 315 -12.04 -4.32 27.02
CA VAL A 315 -11.21 -5.08 26.06
C VAL A 315 -11.73 -6.52 25.89
N SER A 316 -11.84 -7.28 26.96
CA SER A 316 -12.29 -8.68 26.90
C SER A 316 -13.74 -8.83 26.43
N LYS A 317 -14.61 -7.88 26.80
CA LYS A 317 -16.01 -7.89 26.37
C LYS A 317 -16.12 -7.60 24.87
N ALA A 318 -15.40 -6.61 24.38
CA ALA A 318 -15.39 -6.27 22.97
C ALA A 318 -14.81 -7.43 22.13
N ARG A 319 -13.72 -8.05 22.58
CA ARG A 319 -13.16 -9.24 21.93
C ARG A 319 -14.17 -10.38 21.84
N ALA A 320 -14.90 -10.67 22.91
CA ALA A 320 -15.91 -11.73 22.93
C ALA A 320 -17.04 -11.47 21.91
N VAL A 321 -17.45 -10.22 21.73
CA VAL A 321 -18.44 -9.85 20.68
C VAL A 321 -17.84 -10.06 19.29
N ILE A 322 -16.60 -9.64 19.04
CA ILE A 322 -15.92 -9.85 17.76
C ILE A 322 -15.82 -11.34 17.41
N GLU A 323 -15.39 -12.18 18.36
CA GLU A 323 -15.30 -13.63 18.16
C GLU A 323 -16.68 -14.26 17.90
N ARG A 324 -17.71 -13.80 18.58
CA ARG A 324 -19.11 -14.22 18.33
C ARG A 324 -19.54 -13.87 16.90
N ASP A 325 -19.30 -12.65 16.47
CA ASP A 325 -19.75 -12.19 15.16
C ASP A 325 -18.96 -12.85 14.02
N LEU A 326 -17.66 -13.05 14.18
CA LEU A 326 -16.85 -13.88 13.28
C LEU A 326 -17.39 -15.31 13.22
N LYS A 327 -17.75 -15.88 14.37
CA LYS A 327 -18.33 -17.22 14.41
C LYS A 327 -19.70 -17.28 13.72
N ALA A 328 -20.53 -16.25 13.89
CA ALA A 328 -21.80 -16.15 13.19
C ALA A 328 -21.61 -16.10 11.67
N MET A 329 -20.61 -15.34 11.16
CA MET A 329 -20.27 -15.34 9.73
C MET A 329 -19.88 -16.72 9.20
N GLN A 330 -19.36 -17.61 10.04
CA GLN A 330 -18.97 -18.97 9.67
C GLN A 330 -20.13 -19.97 9.70
N THR A 331 -21.11 -19.77 10.57
CA THR A 331 -22.14 -20.77 10.88
C THR A 331 -23.52 -20.42 10.34
N GLU A 332 -23.76 -19.17 10.01
CA GLU A 332 -25.04 -18.65 9.55
C GLU A 332 -24.87 -17.84 8.27
N PRO A 333 -25.77 -17.97 7.29
CA PRO A 333 -25.77 -17.09 6.12
C PRO A 333 -26.00 -15.64 6.57
N VAL A 334 -25.33 -14.70 5.91
CA VAL A 334 -25.57 -13.26 6.11
C VAL A 334 -27.00 -12.91 5.73
N GLY A 335 -27.62 -11.96 6.44
CA GLY A 335 -28.98 -11.50 6.16
C GLY A 335 -29.10 -10.84 4.79
N ASP A 336 -30.27 -10.99 4.16
CA ASP A 336 -30.52 -10.43 2.82
C ASP A 336 -30.28 -8.92 2.74
N ASN A 337 -30.66 -8.17 3.78
CA ASN A 337 -30.43 -6.72 3.84
C ASN A 337 -28.95 -6.38 3.98
N GLU A 338 -28.20 -7.11 4.82
CA GLU A 338 -26.75 -6.91 5.00
C GLU A 338 -26.02 -7.18 3.69
N LEU A 339 -26.34 -8.30 3.03
CA LEU A 339 -25.75 -8.67 1.74
C LEU A 339 -26.05 -7.61 0.67
N LYS A 340 -27.28 -7.14 0.58
CA LYS A 340 -27.69 -6.11 -0.36
C LYS A 340 -26.97 -4.78 -0.12
N GLN A 341 -26.84 -4.37 1.12
CA GLN A 341 -26.14 -3.14 1.51
C GLN A 341 -24.64 -3.23 1.19
N ALA A 342 -23.97 -4.33 1.54
CA ALA A 342 -22.56 -4.54 1.25
C ALA A 342 -22.27 -4.55 -0.26
N LYS A 343 -23.09 -5.24 -1.06
CA LYS A 343 -23.01 -5.21 -2.53
C LYS A 343 -23.15 -3.80 -3.06
N ALA A 344 -24.19 -3.07 -2.62
CA ALA A 344 -24.44 -1.71 -3.08
C ALA A 344 -23.29 -0.76 -2.72
N MET A 345 -22.66 -0.92 -1.55
CA MET A 345 -21.52 -0.13 -1.12
C MET A 345 -20.29 -0.39 -2.01
N LEU A 346 -19.92 -1.65 -2.21
CA LEU A 346 -18.79 -2.03 -3.06
C LEU A 346 -18.95 -1.55 -4.50
N LEU A 347 -20.16 -1.70 -5.07
CA LEU A 347 -20.43 -1.24 -6.43
C LEU A 347 -20.35 0.29 -6.57
N ARG A 348 -20.74 1.05 -5.54
CA ARG A 348 -20.67 2.52 -5.54
C ARG A 348 -19.24 3.03 -5.34
N GLN A 349 -18.35 2.26 -4.73
CA GLN A 349 -16.94 2.63 -4.58
C GLN A 349 -16.21 2.64 -5.92
N ILE A 350 -16.65 1.84 -6.91
CA ILE A 350 -15.99 1.76 -8.22
C ILE A 350 -15.94 3.11 -8.93
N PRO A 351 -17.08 3.78 -9.25
CA PRO A 351 -17.03 5.10 -9.88
C PRO A 351 -16.41 6.17 -8.96
N LEU A 352 -16.51 6.02 -7.65
CA LEU A 352 -15.90 6.96 -6.71
C LEU A 352 -14.37 6.90 -6.76
N ALA A 353 -13.78 5.72 -6.96
CA ALA A 353 -12.33 5.56 -7.13
C ALA A 353 -11.82 6.22 -8.43
N GLU A 354 -12.70 6.42 -9.42
CA GLU A 354 -12.37 7.11 -10.68
C GLU A 354 -12.76 8.61 -10.69
N ALA A 355 -13.08 9.19 -9.53
CA ALA A 355 -13.48 10.59 -9.42
C ALA A 355 -12.31 11.60 -9.56
N SER A 356 -11.07 11.15 -9.62
CA SER A 356 -9.88 11.99 -9.77
C SER A 356 -8.80 11.30 -10.58
N GLU A 357 -7.95 12.09 -11.26
CA GLU A 357 -6.79 11.58 -12.01
C GLU A 357 -5.86 10.74 -11.12
N ASN A 358 -5.59 11.20 -9.90
CA ASN A 358 -4.77 10.47 -8.94
C ASN A 358 -5.40 9.14 -8.51
N GLY A 359 -6.72 9.09 -8.32
CA GLY A 359 -7.46 7.87 -8.02
C GLY A 359 -7.37 6.85 -9.16
N ILE A 360 -7.58 7.31 -10.39
CA ILE A 360 -7.44 6.49 -11.60
C ILE A 360 -6.02 5.96 -11.73
N ALA A 361 -5.01 6.85 -11.68
CA ALA A 361 -3.61 6.48 -11.83
C ALA A 361 -3.15 5.50 -10.75
N GLY A 362 -3.47 5.76 -9.48
CA GLY A 362 -3.15 4.88 -8.37
C GLY A 362 -3.80 3.50 -8.49
N GLY A 363 -5.07 3.46 -8.93
CA GLY A 363 -5.79 2.21 -9.20
C GLY A 363 -5.16 1.40 -10.33
N LEU A 364 -4.77 2.04 -11.43
CA LEU A 364 -4.13 1.39 -12.58
C LEU A 364 -2.75 0.83 -12.20
N ILE A 365 -1.93 1.60 -11.48
CA ILE A 365 -0.61 1.15 -11.00
C ILE A 365 -0.76 -0.04 -10.06
N SER A 366 -1.62 0.05 -9.06
CA SER A 366 -1.82 -1.02 -8.08
C SER A 366 -2.22 -2.34 -8.74
N ARG A 367 -3.16 -2.30 -9.69
CA ARG A 367 -3.57 -3.48 -10.46
C ARG A 367 -2.42 -4.04 -11.28
N ALA A 368 -1.69 -3.19 -11.99
CA ALA A 368 -0.57 -3.60 -12.82
C ALA A 368 0.56 -4.27 -12.03
N ILE A 369 0.90 -3.75 -10.84
CA ILE A 369 1.94 -4.29 -9.96
C ILE A 369 1.55 -5.64 -9.38
N ILE A 370 0.30 -5.79 -8.95
CA ILE A 370 -0.21 -7.07 -8.45
C ILE A 370 -0.32 -8.08 -9.60
N GLY A 371 -0.51 -7.63 -10.84
CA GLY A 371 -0.72 -8.48 -12.02
C GLY A 371 -2.20 -8.80 -12.25
N LEU A 372 -3.08 -7.90 -11.81
CA LEU A 372 -4.52 -7.97 -12.09
C LEU A 372 -4.83 -7.30 -13.44
N PRO A 373 -5.94 -7.66 -14.09
CA PRO A 373 -6.41 -6.95 -15.28
C PRO A 373 -6.76 -5.48 -14.93
N LEU A 374 -6.60 -4.58 -15.89
CA LEU A 374 -6.86 -3.16 -15.65
C LEU A 374 -8.35 -2.87 -15.39
N ASP A 375 -9.24 -3.70 -15.91
CA ASP A 375 -10.68 -3.66 -15.68
C ASP A 375 -11.15 -4.49 -14.46
N GLU A 376 -10.24 -4.87 -13.58
CA GLU A 376 -10.53 -5.61 -12.34
C GLU A 376 -11.73 -5.08 -11.54
N PRO A 377 -12.00 -3.76 -11.45
CA PRO A 377 -13.19 -3.26 -10.76
C PRO A 377 -14.50 -3.78 -11.37
N ILE A 378 -14.55 -3.98 -12.68
CA ILE A 378 -15.74 -4.57 -13.35
C ILE A 378 -15.80 -6.07 -13.11
N VAL A 379 -14.66 -6.76 -13.18
CA VAL A 379 -14.57 -8.19 -12.83
C VAL A 379 -15.08 -8.41 -11.40
N ALA A 380 -14.60 -7.60 -10.45
CA ALA A 380 -15.06 -7.64 -9.06
C ALA A 380 -16.56 -7.34 -8.93
N ALA A 381 -17.07 -6.35 -9.66
CA ALA A 381 -18.49 -6.01 -9.65
C ALA A 381 -19.37 -7.20 -10.08
N HIS A 382 -18.98 -7.92 -11.13
CA HIS A 382 -19.68 -9.14 -11.55
C HIS A 382 -19.71 -10.19 -10.44
N HIS A 383 -18.56 -10.47 -9.83
CA HIS A 383 -18.49 -11.39 -8.70
C HIS A 383 -19.40 -10.96 -7.54
N TYR A 384 -19.35 -9.68 -7.13
CA TYR A 384 -20.19 -9.20 -6.03
C TYR A 384 -21.68 -9.33 -6.32
N VAL A 385 -22.13 -9.06 -7.54
CA VAL A 385 -23.54 -9.21 -7.92
C VAL A 385 -24.00 -10.66 -7.83
N GLU A 386 -23.19 -11.60 -8.26
CA GLU A 386 -23.53 -13.03 -8.34
C GLU A 386 -23.41 -13.77 -6.99
N LEU A 387 -22.55 -13.31 -6.08
CA LEU A 387 -22.32 -13.95 -4.78
C LEU A 387 -23.61 -14.06 -3.96
N THR A 388 -23.78 -15.21 -3.30
CA THR A 388 -24.89 -15.52 -2.42
C THR A 388 -24.47 -15.57 -0.96
N ALA A 389 -25.41 -15.42 -0.03
CA ALA A 389 -25.14 -15.51 1.41
C ALA A 389 -24.49 -16.84 1.84
N PRO A 390 -24.91 -18.02 1.34
CA PRO A 390 -24.21 -19.27 1.61
C PRO A 390 -22.76 -19.33 1.10
N GLN A 391 -22.44 -18.68 -0.03
CA GLN A 391 -21.05 -18.63 -0.54
C GLN A 391 -20.17 -17.78 0.36
N VAL A 392 -20.68 -16.64 0.86
CA VAL A 392 -19.96 -15.80 1.85
C VAL A 392 -19.70 -16.59 3.12
N GLN A 393 -20.73 -17.26 3.66
CA GLN A 393 -20.61 -18.13 4.83
C GLN A 393 -19.56 -19.23 4.64
N ALA A 394 -19.60 -19.94 3.52
CA ALA A 394 -18.65 -21.01 3.21
C ALA A 394 -17.19 -20.50 3.13
N ALA A 395 -16.98 -19.32 2.56
CA ALA A 395 -15.66 -18.70 2.51
C ALA A 395 -15.17 -18.34 3.93
N PHE A 396 -16.01 -17.74 4.77
CA PHE A 396 -15.65 -17.44 6.16
C PHE A 396 -15.37 -18.70 6.98
N ALA A 397 -16.18 -19.76 6.81
CA ALA A 397 -15.96 -21.03 7.47
C ALA A 397 -14.63 -21.70 7.10
N LYS A 398 -14.18 -21.51 5.85
CA LYS A 398 -12.94 -22.08 5.33
C LYS A 398 -11.69 -21.33 5.78
N TRP A 399 -11.73 -20.02 5.81
CA TRP A 399 -10.53 -19.18 5.91
C TRP A 399 -10.30 -18.57 7.28
N PHE A 400 -11.35 -18.21 8.04
CA PHE A 400 -11.20 -17.52 9.32
C PHE A 400 -11.07 -18.47 10.50
N ARG A 401 -10.22 -18.11 11.47
CA ARG A 401 -9.92 -18.86 12.68
C ARG A 401 -10.09 -17.96 13.91
N ALA A 402 -11.33 -17.61 14.24
CA ALA A 402 -11.64 -16.63 15.29
C ALA A 402 -10.91 -16.85 16.64
N LYS A 403 -10.47 -18.09 16.94
CA LYS A 403 -9.73 -18.42 18.16
C LYS A 403 -8.22 -18.22 18.05
N ASP A 404 -7.69 -18.05 16.83
CA ASP A 404 -6.26 -17.93 16.57
C ASP A 404 -5.83 -16.47 16.39
N LEU A 405 -6.70 -15.52 16.67
CA LEU A 405 -6.40 -14.09 16.59
C LEU A 405 -5.25 -13.71 17.52
N VAL A 406 -4.20 -13.14 16.95
CA VAL A 406 -3.21 -12.40 17.71
C VAL A 406 -3.87 -11.12 18.23
N GLN A 407 -3.63 -10.77 19.49
CA GLN A 407 -4.09 -9.52 20.08
C GLN A 407 -2.91 -8.68 20.53
N VAL A 408 -2.91 -7.43 20.13
CA VAL A 408 -2.03 -6.41 20.70
C VAL A 408 -2.89 -5.32 21.33
N THR A 409 -2.58 -4.99 22.58
CA THR A 409 -3.29 -3.95 23.33
C THR A 409 -2.31 -2.84 23.68
N GLU A 410 -2.60 -1.61 23.25
CA GLU A 410 -1.81 -0.43 23.54
C GLU A 410 -2.60 0.52 24.44
N GLY A 411 -2.00 0.94 25.55
CA GLY A 411 -2.66 1.90 26.42
C GLY A 411 -2.06 2.02 27.83
N PRO A 412 -2.74 2.72 28.74
CA PRO A 412 -2.21 3.03 30.07
C PRO A 412 -2.00 1.80 30.97
N ASN A 413 -2.87 0.82 30.85
CA ASN A 413 -2.82 -0.46 31.59
C ASN A 413 -3.23 -1.60 30.63
N PRO A 414 -2.43 -1.90 29.63
CA PRO A 414 -2.80 -2.91 28.62
C PRO A 414 -2.77 -4.32 29.22
N GLN A 415 -3.72 -5.18 28.78
CA GLN A 415 -3.85 -6.59 29.18
C GLN A 415 -3.70 -7.51 27.99
#